data_2e575d23a9f01ec7df016cdbaaf2b0e8
#
_entry.id   2e575d23a9f01ec7df016cdbaaf2b0e8
#
_cell.length_a   1.000
_cell.length_b   1.000
_cell.length_c   1.000
_cell.angle_alpha   90.00
_cell.angle_beta   90.00
_cell.angle_gamma   90.00
#
_symmetry.space_group_name_H-M   'P 1'
#
loop_
_entity.id
_entity.type
_entity.pdbx_description
1 polymer ?
#
loop_
_entity_poly.entity_id
_entity_poly.type
_entity_poly.pdbx_seq_one_letter_code
_entity_poly.pdbx_strand_id
1 'polypeptide(L)'
;MKRILKLDKFILAVSAILLAGGTLMILSASNVYVLFRFNNQRFYSFFIKQSVYIAAGVIVALMAMVLNKKLLNHAIKFLLFIGFALLLWVLIAGPEIKGARSWTPQIKGVPFNTSFQPSEFVKIFYIAWAALFYHENKDKLKDPRVARIPLLIGGAYTLLIILQKDLGTAFIMMFIVTFMFVCNPVYFKYKIFMKLSLLLITVLLVISTHLPFIDNIKHAKARRFDTHNPCSEEKFKTYGNNLCNSYIAINNGGLKGRGLNKSTQKYLYLPEGHTDYIFAIIVEELGFLGGLGLFVLYSFLLLRLIFIARNTSSSFGKNICYGAFIYFTVHIILNVGGITGFLPMTGVPLPFMSYGGSFILSIVALLGLIHRVTIDTKIKKLPPRKR
;
A
#
# COMPACT_ATOMS: atom_id res chain seq x y z
N MET A 1 -30.18 2.46 1.66
CA MET A 1 -30.13 2.35 0.20
C MET A 1 -29.89 3.67 -0.54
N LYS A 2 -30.59 4.81 -0.30
CA LYS A 2 -30.39 6.10 -1.03
C LYS A 2 -28.98 6.73 -0.94
N ARG A 3 -28.14 6.38 0.06
CA ARG A 3 -26.75 6.85 0.18
C ARG A 3 -25.82 6.15 -0.82
N ILE A 4 -25.98 4.85 -1.02
CA ILE A 4 -25.12 4.03 -1.91
C ILE A 4 -25.26 4.47 -3.38
N LEU A 5 -26.41 4.99 -3.81
CA LEU A 5 -26.63 5.53 -5.16
C LEU A 5 -25.80 6.78 -5.48
N LYS A 6 -25.13 7.39 -4.48
CA LYS A 6 -24.31 8.60 -4.63
C LYS A 6 -22.80 8.33 -4.70
N LEU A 7 -22.39 7.08 -4.85
CA LEU A 7 -21.00 6.67 -5.05
C LEU A 7 -20.35 7.43 -6.22
N ASP A 8 -19.04 7.54 -6.17
CA ASP A 8 -18.27 7.99 -7.33
C ASP A 8 -18.13 6.83 -8.31
N LYS A 9 -18.92 6.86 -9.39
CA LYS A 9 -18.95 5.79 -10.40
C LYS A 9 -17.59 5.58 -11.07
N PHE A 10 -16.79 6.66 -11.20
CA PHE A 10 -15.48 6.57 -11.83
C PHE A 10 -14.47 5.84 -10.97
N ILE A 11 -14.35 6.21 -9.67
CA ILE A 11 -13.50 5.44 -8.73
C ILE A 11 -13.96 3.99 -8.64
N LEU A 12 -15.28 3.75 -8.56
CA LEU A 12 -15.82 2.40 -8.50
C LEU A 12 -15.42 1.57 -9.72
N ALA A 13 -15.56 2.12 -10.93
CA ALA A 13 -15.19 1.43 -12.16
C ALA A 13 -13.68 1.14 -12.23
N VAL A 14 -12.83 2.16 -11.99
CA VAL A 14 -11.39 2.00 -12.05
C VAL A 14 -10.90 1.00 -10.99
N SER A 15 -11.39 1.12 -9.75
CA SER A 15 -11.00 0.17 -8.68
C SER A 15 -11.51 -1.26 -8.94
N ALA A 16 -12.70 -1.41 -9.54
CA ALA A 16 -13.21 -2.73 -9.91
C ALA A 16 -12.38 -3.38 -11.03
N ILE A 17 -11.97 -2.60 -12.05
CA ILE A 17 -11.07 -3.09 -13.11
C ILE A 17 -9.71 -3.49 -12.52
N LEU A 18 -9.13 -2.67 -11.64
CA LEU A 18 -7.88 -2.98 -10.98
C LEU A 18 -7.98 -4.24 -10.10
N LEU A 19 -9.05 -4.38 -9.31
CA LEU A 19 -9.27 -5.56 -8.45
C LEU A 19 -9.48 -6.82 -9.29
N ALA A 20 -10.27 -6.76 -10.35
CA ALA A 20 -10.50 -7.89 -11.25
C ALA A 20 -9.22 -8.29 -11.99
N GLY A 21 -8.51 -7.31 -12.57
CA GLY A 21 -7.22 -7.54 -13.23
C GLY A 21 -6.18 -8.14 -12.28
N GLY A 22 -6.06 -7.60 -11.05
CA GLY A 22 -5.15 -8.12 -10.03
C GLY A 22 -5.46 -9.55 -9.62
N THR A 23 -6.73 -9.89 -9.39
CA THR A 23 -7.11 -11.27 -9.04
C THR A 23 -6.84 -12.27 -10.17
N LEU A 24 -7.03 -11.87 -11.42
CA LEU A 24 -6.66 -12.68 -12.60
C LEU A 24 -5.14 -12.85 -12.72
N MET A 25 -4.37 -11.78 -12.49
CA MET A 25 -2.92 -11.87 -12.52
C MET A 25 -2.35 -12.70 -11.37
N ILE A 26 -2.98 -12.67 -10.18
CA ILE A 26 -2.63 -13.55 -9.07
C ILE A 26 -2.88 -15.01 -9.44
N LEU A 27 -4.00 -15.32 -10.09
CA LEU A 27 -4.27 -16.68 -10.57
C LEU A 27 -3.19 -17.15 -11.54
N SER A 28 -2.78 -16.30 -12.51
CA SER A 28 -1.72 -16.62 -13.44
C SER A 28 -0.36 -16.77 -12.77
N ALA A 29 0.03 -15.85 -11.91
CA ALA A 29 1.36 -15.82 -11.29
C ALA A 29 1.55 -16.90 -10.21
N SER A 30 0.47 -17.37 -9.55
CA SER A 30 0.55 -18.28 -8.43
C SER A 30 0.28 -19.74 -8.77
N ASN A 31 -0.29 -20.06 -9.91
CA ASN A 31 -0.74 -21.42 -10.25
C ASN A 31 0.40 -22.45 -10.17
N VAL A 32 1.54 -22.13 -10.75
CA VAL A 32 2.72 -23.00 -10.74
C VAL A 32 3.30 -23.13 -9.34
N TYR A 33 3.47 -22.01 -8.64
CA TYR A 33 3.98 -21.97 -7.28
C TYR A 33 3.17 -22.86 -6.33
N VAL A 34 1.84 -22.84 -6.45
CA VAL A 34 0.94 -23.67 -5.62
C VAL A 34 1.11 -25.15 -5.93
N LEU A 35 1.16 -25.52 -7.21
CA LEU A 35 1.30 -26.92 -7.63
C LEU A 35 2.61 -27.56 -7.14
N PHE A 36 3.72 -26.82 -7.22
CA PHE A 36 5.03 -27.38 -6.84
C PHE A 36 5.33 -27.30 -5.32
N ARG A 37 4.77 -26.35 -4.61
CA ARG A 37 5.12 -26.12 -3.19
C ARG A 37 4.09 -26.62 -2.19
N PHE A 38 2.85 -26.85 -2.62
CA PHE A 38 1.74 -27.26 -1.76
C PHE A 38 1.01 -28.47 -2.37
N ASN A 39 1.53 -29.67 -2.20
CA ASN A 39 1.05 -30.95 -2.81
C ASN A 39 -0.47 -31.20 -2.68
N ASN A 40 -1.15 -30.60 -1.69
CA ASN A 40 -2.59 -30.79 -1.44
C ASN A 40 -3.44 -29.55 -1.73
N GLN A 41 -2.89 -28.46 -2.30
CA GLN A 41 -3.67 -27.27 -2.61
C GLN A 41 -3.99 -27.20 -4.12
N ARG A 42 -5.23 -26.76 -4.40
CA ARG A 42 -5.67 -26.52 -5.78
C ARG A 42 -4.98 -25.28 -6.34
N PHE A 43 -4.58 -25.28 -7.62
CA PHE A 43 -3.87 -24.20 -8.29
C PHE A 43 -4.51 -22.82 -8.16
N TYR A 44 -5.82 -22.75 -7.91
CA TYR A 44 -6.60 -21.51 -7.71
C TYR A 44 -6.74 -21.10 -6.25
N SER A 45 -6.02 -21.71 -5.31
CA SER A 45 -6.18 -21.43 -3.86
C SER A 45 -5.92 -19.99 -3.49
N PHE A 46 -4.91 -19.33 -4.06
CA PHE A 46 -4.61 -17.93 -3.81
C PHE A 46 -5.65 -16.99 -4.40
N PHE A 47 -6.19 -17.32 -5.57
CA PHE A 47 -7.31 -16.60 -6.17
C PHE A 47 -8.55 -16.59 -5.25
N ILE A 48 -8.92 -17.77 -4.70
CA ILE A 48 -10.05 -17.87 -3.76
C ILE A 48 -9.77 -17.06 -2.49
N LYS A 49 -8.59 -17.23 -1.88
CA LYS A 49 -8.21 -16.48 -0.68
C LYS A 49 -8.30 -14.97 -0.92
N GLN A 50 -7.73 -14.48 -2.02
CA GLN A 50 -7.79 -13.06 -2.39
C GLN A 50 -9.24 -12.58 -2.56
N SER A 51 -10.10 -13.36 -3.24
CA SER A 51 -11.52 -13.03 -3.44
C SER A 51 -12.28 -12.94 -2.12
N VAL A 52 -12.01 -13.84 -1.17
CA VAL A 52 -12.60 -13.79 0.17
C VAL A 52 -12.16 -12.53 0.92
N TYR A 53 -10.88 -12.16 0.87
CA TYR A 53 -10.41 -10.92 1.49
C TYR A 53 -10.99 -9.65 0.84
N ILE A 54 -11.20 -9.66 -0.48
CA ILE A 54 -11.90 -8.58 -1.18
C ILE A 54 -13.34 -8.49 -0.68
N ALA A 55 -14.05 -9.60 -0.60
CA ALA A 55 -15.43 -9.63 -0.09
C ALA A 55 -15.53 -9.12 1.36
N ALA A 56 -14.63 -9.56 2.23
CA ALA A 56 -14.52 -9.03 3.61
C ALA A 56 -14.23 -7.52 3.62
N GLY A 57 -13.31 -7.06 2.77
CA GLY A 57 -13.01 -5.64 2.60
C GLY A 57 -14.22 -4.82 2.13
N VAL A 58 -15.03 -5.36 1.21
CA VAL A 58 -16.28 -4.72 0.74
C VAL A 58 -17.27 -4.57 1.89
N ILE A 59 -17.42 -5.57 2.75
CA ILE A 59 -18.26 -5.45 3.95
C ILE A 59 -17.80 -4.32 4.86
N VAL A 60 -16.49 -4.24 5.14
CA VAL A 60 -15.89 -3.14 5.93
C VAL A 60 -16.11 -1.79 5.26
N ALA A 61 -15.92 -1.71 3.93
CA ALA A 61 -16.16 -0.50 3.16
C ALA A 61 -17.62 -0.03 3.23
N LEU A 62 -18.57 -0.96 3.09
CA LEU A 62 -20.00 -0.66 3.21
C LEU A 62 -20.34 -0.17 4.62
N MET A 63 -19.80 -0.80 5.67
CA MET A 63 -19.96 -0.32 7.05
C MET A 63 -19.44 1.10 7.20
N ALA A 64 -18.23 1.42 6.71
CA ALA A 64 -17.67 2.76 6.76
C ALA A 64 -18.54 3.81 6.05
N MET A 65 -19.24 3.44 4.97
CA MET A 65 -20.15 4.32 4.23
C MET A 65 -21.47 4.60 4.96
N VAL A 66 -21.99 3.62 5.71
CA VAL A 66 -23.33 3.67 6.33
C VAL A 66 -23.28 4.24 7.75
N LEU A 67 -22.21 4.00 8.51
CA LEU A 67 -22.04 4.46 9.89
C LEU A 67 -22.37 5.94 10.02
N ASN A 68 -23.05 6.32 11.11
CA ASN A 68 -23.25 7.73 11.42
C ASN A 68 -21.91 8.41 11.77
N LYS A 69 -21.84 9.74 11.58
CA LYS A 69 -20.60 10.51 11.77
C LYS A 69 -20.02 10.36 13.18
N LYS A 70 -20.88 10.36 14.21
CA LYS A 70 -20.45 10.26 15.62
C LYS A 70 -19.79 8.90 15.89
N LEU A 71 -20.41 7.81 15.45
CA LEU A 71 -19.90 6.45 15.62
C LEU A 71 -18.62 6.23 14.81
N LEU A 72 -18.56 6.75 13.58
CA LEU A 72 -17.34 6.69 12.76
C LEU A 72 -16.15 7.39 13.44
N ASN A 73 -16.37 8.58 14.00
CA ASN A 73 -15.31 9.31 14.70
C ASN A 73 -14.79 8.54 15.94
N HIS A 74 -15.68 7.91 16.70
CA HIS A 74 -15.25 7.05 17.83
C HIS A 74 -14.51 5.81 17.34
N ALA A 75 -15.02 5.16 16.30
CA ALA A 75 -14.36 3.99 15.70
C ALA A 75 -12.95 4.34 15.20
N ILE A 76 -12.75 5.47 14.53
CA ILE A 76 -11.44 5.92 14.06
C ILE A 76 -10.44 6.09 15.24
N LYS A 77 -10.86 6.75 16.32
CA LYS A 77 -10.01 6.95 17.51
C LYS A 77 -9.68 5.62 18.20
N PHE A 78 -10.65 4.73 18.28
CA PHE A 78 -10.48 3.39 18.87
C PHE A 78 -9.58 2.49 18.02
N LEU A 79 -9.76 2.48 16.69
CA LEU A 79 -8.92 1.71 15.77
C LEU A 79 -7.46 2.18 15.76
N LEU A 80 -7.21 3.49 15.92
CA LEU A 80 -5.87 4.00 16.10
C LEU A 80 -5.22 3.36 17.35
N PHE A 81 -5.89 3.39 18.51
CA PHE A 81 -5.38 2.77 19.74
C PHE A 81 -5.13 1.26 19.59
N ILE A 82 -6.09 0.54 19.00
CA ILE A 82 -5.93 -0.90 18.71
C ILE A 82 -4.71 -1.14 17.80
N GLY A 83 -4.55 -0.32 16.76
CA GLY A 83 -3.40 -0.42 15.86
C GLY A 83 -2.06 -0.31 16.59
N PHE A 84 -1.95 0.60 17.55
CA PHE A 84 -0.76 0.74 18.38
C PHE A 84 -0.51 -0.52 19.23
N ALA A 85 -1.55 -1.00 19.90
CA ALA A 85 -1.46 -2.22 20.71
C ALA A 85 -1.09 -3.45 19.86
N LEU A 86 -1.64 -3.58 18.65
CA LEU A 86 -1.31 -4.67 17.73
C LEU A 86 0.15 -4.61 17.25
N LEU A 87 0.69 -3.42 16.96
CA LEU A 87 2.11 -3.28 16.60
C LEU A 87 3.02 -3.68 17.74
N LEU A 88 2.69 -3.27 18.99
CA LEU A 88 3.44 -3.69 20.17
C LEU A 88 3.36 -5.21 20.37
N TRP A 89 2.17 -5.78 20.23
CA TRP A 89 1.98 -7.22 20.35
C TRP A 89 2.83 -8.01 19.35
N VAL A 90 2.82 -7.60 18.08
CA VAL A 90 3.63 -8.26 17.04
C VAL A 90 5.14 -8.08 17.27
N LEU A 91 5.57 -6.94 17.79
CA LEU A 91 6.97 -6.70 18.13
C LEU A 91 7.47 -7.70 19.18
N ILE A 92 6.60 -8.06 20.16
CA ILE A 92 6.93 -8.96 21.28
C ILE A 92 6.73 -10.44 20.89
N ALA A 93 5.58 -10.77 20.32
CA ALA A 93 5.11 -12.14 20.11
C ALA A 93 5.07 -12.59 18.63
N GLY A 94 5.38 -11.70 17.68
CA GLY A 94 5.35 -12.02 16.26
C GLY A 94 6.47 -12.96 15.82
N PRO A 95 6.20 -13.91 14.90
CA PRO A 95 7.23 -14.76 14.32
C PRO A 95 8.19 -13.93 13.46
N GLU A 96 9.46 -14.31 13.47
CA GLU A 96 10.45 -13.72 12.57
C GLU A 96 10.36 -14.37 11.19
N ILE A 97 9.84 -13.63 10.19
CA ILE A 97 9.70 -14.08 8.81
C ILE A 97 10.62 -13.24 7.93
N LYS A 98 11.55 -13.87 7.22
CA LYS A 98 12.54 -13.19 6.35
C LYS A 98 13.31 -12.07 7.09
N GLY A 99 13.51 -12.23 8.39
CA GLY A 99 14.25 -11.29 9.24
C GLY A 99 13.45 -10.06 9.70
N ALA A 100 12.13 -10.03 9.52
CA ALA A 100 11.22 -9.02 10.07
C ALA A 100 10.16 -9.67 10.98
N ARG A 101 9.73 -8.96 12.03
CA ARG A 101 8.66 -9.37 12.94
C ARG A 101 7.44 -8.50 12.72
N SER A 102 6.82 -8.60 11.54
CA SER A 102 5.70 -7.75 11.14
C SER A 102 4.36 -8.51 11.01
N TRP A 103 4.37 -9.83 11.25
CA TRP A 103 3.21 -10.70 11.12
C TRP A 103 2.74 -11.22 12.48
N THR A 104 1.42 -11.34 12.65
CA THR A 104 0.87 -12.01 13.83
C THR A 104 1.17 -13.50 13.78
N PRO A 105 1.23 -14.18 14.95
CA PRO A 105 1.14 -15.64 14.98
C PRO A 105 -0.08 -16.13 14.22
N GLN A 106 -0.02 -17.34 13.67
CA GLN A 106 -1.16 -17.95 12.98
C GLN A 106 -2.33 -18.11 13.94
N ILE A 107 -3.47 -17.54 13.60
CA ILE A 107 -4.70 -17.64 14.38
C ILE A 107 -5.43 -18.90 13.93
N LYS A 108 -5.46 -19.92 14.79
CA LYS A 108 -6.20 -21.17 14.54
C LYS A 108 -7.71 -20.90 14.61
N GLY A 109 -8.49 -21.55 13.76
CA GLY A 109 -9.95 -21.41 13.75
C GLY A 109 -10.50 -20.27 12.87
N VAL A 110 -9.62 -19.43 12.32
CA VAL A 110 -10.01 -18.46 11.27
C VAL A 110 -9.87 -19.14 9.90
N PRO A 111 -10.72 -18.80 8.89
CA PRO A 111 -10.56 -19.33 7.55
C PRO A 111 -9.11 -19.22 7.07
N PHE A 112 -8.53 -20.33 6.59
CA PHE A 112 -7.17 -20.45 6.07
C PHE A 112 -6.02 -20.40 7.09
N ASN A 113 -6.26 -20.47 8.42
CA ASN A 113 -5.24 -20.34 9.48
C ASN A 113 -4.32 -19.14 9.21
N THR A 114 -4.90 -17.96 9.05
CA THR A 114 -4.21 -16.78 8.55
C THR A 114 -3.43 -16.05 9.64
N SER A 115 -2.22 -15.61 9.29
CA SER A 115 -1.57 -14.47 9.94
C SER A 115 -1.95 -13.17 9.22
N PHE A 116 -1.98 -12.05 9.93
CA PHE A 116 -2.19 -10.75 9.33
C PHE A 116 -1.05 -9.79 9.70
N GLN A 117 -0.85 -8.78 8.89
CA GLN A 117 0.17 -7.75 9.10
C GLN A 117 -0.50 -6.47 9.62
N PRO A 118 -0.37 -6.15 10.93
CA PRO A 118 -1.04 -5.00 11.53
C PRO A 118 -0.65 -3.66 10.91
N SER A 119 0.59 -3.52 10.47
CA SER A 119 1.10 -2.29 9.85
C SER A 119 0.32 -1.90 8.59
N GLU A 120 -0.30 -2.85 7.86
CA GLU A 120 -1.16 -2.55 6.72
C GLU A 120 -2.43 -1.78 7.13
N PHE A 121 -3.04 -2.18 8.22
CA PHE A 121 -4.23 -1.52 8.78
C PHE A 121 -3.88 -0.18 9.43
N VAL A 122 -2.77 -0.13 10.14
CA VAL A 122 -2.31 1.06 10.88
C VAL A 122 -2.13 2.26 9.96
N LYS A 123 -1.63 2.07 8.74
CA LYS A 123 -1.53 3.15 7.72
C LYS A 123 -2.89 3.79 7.47
N ILE A 124 -3.94 2.97 7.31
CA ILE A 124 -5.30 3.45 7.06
C ILE A 124 -5.91 4.09 8.31
N PHE A 125 -5.68 3.49 9.49
CA PHE A 125 -6.15 4.06 10.76
C PHE A 125 -5.54 5.43 11.02
N TYR A 126 -4.23 5.58 10.75
CA TYR A 126 -3.55 6.86 10.86
C TYR A 126 -4.09 7.89 9.86
N ILE A 127 -4.28 7.52 8.59
CA ILE A 127 -4.87 8.41 7.58
C ILE A 127 -6.24 8.92 8.06
N ALA A 128 -7.10 8.02 8.53
CA ALA A 128 -8.44 8.36 8.99
C ALA A 128 -8.39 9.26 10.23
N TRP A 129 -7.53 8.92 11.20
CA TRP A 129 -7.38 9.70 12.43
C TRP A 129 -6.75 11.08 12.15
N ALA A 130 -5.68 11.16 11.37
CA ALA A 130 -5.07 12.43 11.03
C ALA A 130 -6.04 13.35 10.28
N ALA A 131 -6.84 12.80 9.36
CA ALA A 131 -7.89 13.53 8.68
C ALA A 131 -8.93 14.09 9.67
N LEU A 132 -9.32 13.31 10.69
CA LEU A 132 -10.22 13.73 11.75
C LEU A 132 -9.57 14.80 12.62
N PHE A 133 -8.33 14.60 13.05
CA PHE A 133 -7.58 15.54 13.86
C PHE A 133 -7.45 16.91 13.18
N TYR A 134 -7.03 16.95 11.90
CA TYR A 134 -6.93 18.20 11.14
C TYR A 134 -8.28 18.86 10.92
N HIS A 135 -9.36 18.10 10.88
CA HIS A 135 -10.72 18.65 10.79
C HIS A 135 -11.19 19.25 12.12
N GLU A 136 -10.96 18.56 13.23
CA GLU A 136 -11.37 19.00 14.57
C GLU A 136 -10.56 20.22 15.06
N ASN A 137 -9.28 20.33 14.66
CA ASN A 137 -8.35 21.36 15.14
C ASN A 137 -7.98 22.42 14.06
N LYS A 138 -8.75 22.57 13.00
CA LYS A 138 -8.42 23.41 11.83
C LYS A 138 -7.99 24.85 12.19
N ASP A 139 -8.59 25.44 13.24
CA ASP A 139 -8.33 26.80 13.67
C ASP A 139 -7.11 26.93 14.61
N LYS A 140 -6.64 25.80 15.16
CA LYS A 140 -5.50 25.71 16.10
C LYS A 140 -4.21 25.17 15.46
N LEU A 141 -4.22 24.82 14.17
CA LEU A 141 -3.06 24.20 13.51
C LEU A 141 -1.82 25.13 13.40
N LYS A 142 -2.01 26.43 13.57
CA LYS A 142 -0.89 27.40 13.62
C LYS A 142 -0.17 27.37 14.97
N ASP A 143 -0.77 26.82 16.02
CA ASP A 143 -0.12 26.61 17.32
C ASP A 143 0.87 25.44 17.20
N PRO A 144 2.18 25.67 17.49
CA PRO A 144 3.20 24.62 17.45
C PRO A 144 2.88 23.42 18.34
N ARG A 145 2.20 23.64 19.47
CA ARG A 145 1.83 22.57 20.43
C ARG A 145 0.81 21.60 19.82
N VAL A 146 -0.16 22.12 19.07
CA VAL A 146 -1.18 21.32 18.39
C VAL A 146 -0.61 20.69 17.12
N ALA A 147 0.15 21.45 16.33
CA ALA A 147 0.70 21.00 15.08
C ALA A 147 1.63 19.76 15.20
N ARG A 148 2.37 19.63 16.31
CA ARG A 148 3.28 18.50 16.54
C ARG A 148 2.59 17.18 16.86
N ILE A 149 1.33 17.17 17.30
CA ILE A 149 0.63 15.96 17.74
C ILE A 149 0.58 14.88 16.63
N PRO A 150 0.14 15.19 15.38
CA PRO A 150 0.16 14.19 14.31
C PRO A 150 1.57 13.67 13.99
N LEU A 151 2.59 14.52 14.10
CA LEU A 151 3.98 14.11 13.88
C LEU A 151 4.46 13.14 14.95
N LEU A 152 4.17 13.43 16.24
CA LEU A 152 4.56 12.57 17.36
C LEU A 152 3.87 11.19 17.27
N ILE A 153 2.57 11.18 17.01
CA ILE A 153 1.81 9.92 16.88
C ILE A 153 2.28 9.16 15.65
N GLY A 154 2.37 9.81 14.48
CA GLY A 154 2.87 9.18 13.26
C GLY A 154 4.32 8.70 13.38
N GLY A 155 5.17 9.47 14.07
CA GLY A 155 6.54 9.10 14.39
C GLY A 155 6.63 7.88 15.30
N ALA A 156 5.78 7.79 16.32
CA ALA A 156 5.71 6.62 17.21
C ALA A 156 5.32 5.35 16.44
N TYR A 157 4.32 5.42 15.55
CA TYR A 157 3.97 4.30 14.67
C TYR A 157 5.11 3.91 13.73
N THR A 158 5.75 4.89 13.10
CA THR A 158 6.90 4.67 12.21
C THR A 158 8.04 4.00 12.97
N LEU A 159 8.34 4.46 14.18
CA LEU A 159 9.37 3.88 15.04
C LEU A 159 9.08 2.41 15.38
N LEU A 160 7.84 2.08 15.77
CA LEU A 160 7.46 0.69 16.06
C LEU A 160 7.64 -0.21 14.84
N ILE A 161 7.28 0.28 13.63
CA ILE A 161 7.46 -0.48 12.39
C ILE A 161 8.96 -0.66 12.06
N ILE A 162 9.81 0.35 12.31
CA ILE A 162 11.27 0.23 12.18
C ILE A 162 11.82 -0.83 13.15
N LEU A 163 11.36 -0.83 14.39
CA LEU A 163 11.76 -1.83 15.39
C LEU A 163 11.36 -3.27 15.01
N GLN A 164 10.26 -3.43 14.26
CA GLN A 164 9.86 -4.70 13.63
C GLN A 164 10.75 -5.09 12.44
N LYS A 165 11.72 -4.27 12.05
CA LYS A 165 12.62 -4.44 10.89
C LYS A 165 11.88 -4.45 9.54
N ASP A 166 10.74 -3.78 9.44
CA ASP A 166 9.94 -3.61 8.22
C ASP A 166 10.17 -2.20 7.65
N LEU A 167 11.31 -2.02 7.00
CA LEU A 167 11.73 -0.70 6.48
C LEU A 167 10.82 -0.20 5.36
N GLY A 168 10.34 -1.09 4.49
CA GLY A 168 9.45 -0.70 3.38
C GLY A 168 8.16 -0.05 3.88
N THR A 169 7.49 -0.70 4.82
CA THR A 169 6.26 -0.17 5.44
C THR A 169 6.53 1.07 6.28
N ALA A 170 7.69 1.15 6.96
CA ALA A 170 8.10 2.34 7.72
C ALA A 170 8.27 3.57 6.80
N PHE A 171 8.87 3.41 5.62
CA PHE A 171 8.97 4.46 4.62
C PHE A 171 7.60 4.96 4.19
N ILE A 172 6.68 4.05 3.86
CA ILE A 172 5.32 4.44 3.47
C ILE A 172 4.64 5.23 4.58
N MET A 173 4.74 4.76 5.82
CA MET A 173 4.15 5.45 6.97
C MET A 173 4.73 6.87 7.14
N MET A 174 6.03 7.03 7.03
CA MET A 174 6.71 8.31 7.10
C MET A 174 6.24 9.27 5.98
N PHE A 175 6.12 8.78 4.74
CA PHE A 175 5.60 9.59 3.64
C PHE A 175 4.15 10.02 3.87
N ILE A 176 3.29 9.15 4.39
CA ILE A 176 1.91 9.47 4.73
C ILE A 176 1.88 10.58 5.79
N VAL A 177 2.63 10.42 6.88
CA VAL A 177 2.71 11.39 7.98
C VAL A 177 3.15 12.76 7.47
N THR A 178 4.25 12.79 6.73
CA THR A 178 4.86 14.03 6.22
C THR A 178 3.95 14.72 5.20
N PHE A 179 3.41 13.97 4.24
CA PHE A 179 2.57 14.54 3.19
C PHE A 179 1.28 15.11 3.77
N MET A 180 0.59 14.37 4.63
CA MET A 180 -0.63 14.86 5.27
C MET A 180 -0.36 16.10 6.12
N PHE A 181 0.80 16.16 6.81
CA PHE A 181 1.21 17.33 7.55
C PHE A 181 1.43 18.55 6.64
N VAL A 182 2.17 18.38 5.56
CA VAL A 182 2.51 19.47 4.61
C VAL A 182 1.28 20.00 3.87
N CYS A 183 0.29 19.15 3.59
CA CYS A 183 -0.94 19.55 2.89
C CYS A 183 -1.89 20.40 3.77
N ASN A 184 -1.67 20.46 5.09
CA ASN A 184 -2.48 21.25 6.01
C ASN A 184 -1.85 22.62 6.34
N PRO A 185 -2.63 23.62 6.79
CA PRO A 185 -2.14 24.96 7.13
C PRO A 185 -1.50 24.98 8.54
N VAL A 186 -0.46 24.14 8.70
CA VAL A 186 0.28 24.00 9.96
C VAL A 186 1.38 25.07 10.09
N TYR A 187 1.99 25.15 11.27
CA TYR A 187 3.06 26.09 11.57
C TYR A 187 4.19 26.04 10.55
N PHE A 188 4.53 27.20 9.95
CA PHE A 188 5.36 27.30 8.74
C PHE A 188 6.76 26.72 8.89
N LYS A 189 7.47 26.94 10.02
CA LYS A 189 8.80 26.40 10.26
C LYS A 189 8.83 24.88 10.24
N TYR A 190 7.84 24.21 10.85
CA TYR A 190 7.74 22.75 10.82
C TYR A 190 7.47 22.23 9.41
N LYS A 191 6.66 22.97 8.64
CA LYS A 191 6.36 22.61 7.25
C LYS A 191 7.60 22.60 6.36
N ILE A 192 8.47 23.61 6.50
CA ILE A 192 9.75 23.66 5.78
C ILE A 192 10.64 22.52 6.23
N PHE A 193 10.85 22.36 7.54
CA PHE A 193 11.68 21.27 8.08
C PHE A 193 11.25 19.91 7.56
N MET A 194 9.95 19.60 7.58
CA MET A 194 9.42 18.34 7.08
C MET A 194 9.60 18.16 5.57
N LYS A 195 9.51 19.23 4.77
CA LYS A 195 9.80 19.17 3.33
C LYS A 195 11.28 18.88 3.06
N LEU A 196 12.16 19.56 3.78
CA LEU A 196 13.61 19.37 3.63
C LEU A 196 14.05 17.99 4.11
N SER A 197 13.51 17.48 5.23
CA SER A 197 13.82 16.14 5.72
C SER A 197 13.32 15.06 4.75
N LEU A 198 12.13 15.22 4.17
CA LEU A 198 11.62 14.30 3.17
C LEU A 198 12.48 14.30 1.90
N LEU A 199 12.86 15.48 1.42
CA LEU A 199 13.76 15.62 0.27
C LEU A 199 15.10 14.94 0.55
N LEU A 200 15.71 15.22 1.70
CA LEU A 200 17.00 14.62 2.10
C LEU A 200 16.91 13.09 2.15
N ILE A 201 15.88 12.55 2.78
CA ILE A 201 15.69 11.09 2.87
C ILE A 201 15.50 10.48 1.48
N THR A 202 14.70 11.11 0.61
CA THR A 202 14.51 10.63 -0.76
C THR A 202 15.83 10.65 -1.55
N VAL A 203 16.60 11.73 -1.43
CA VAL A 203 17.92 11.86 -2.07
C VAL A 203 18.88 10.80 -1.55
N LEU A 204 18.99 10.62 -0.23
CA LEU A 204 19.83 9.58 0.38
C LEU A 204 19.41 8.16 -0.07
N LEU A 205 18.12 7.91 -0.22
CA LEU A 205 17.60 6.63 -0.69
C LEU A 205 18.01 6.36 -2.14
N VAL A 206 17.88 7.35 -3.02
CA VAL A 206 18.31 7.23 -4.43
C VAL A 206 19.83 7.11 -4.51
N ILE A 207 20.59 7.91 -3.78
CA ILE A 207 22.06 7.85 -3.77
C ILE A 207 22.53 6.48 -3.26
N SER A 208 21.89 5.92 -2.22
CA SER A 208 22.29 4.63 -1.63
C SER A 208 22.24 3.48 -2.61
N THR A 209 21.39 3.56 -3.65
CA THR A 209 21.29 2.52 -4.70
C THR A 209 22.38 2.61 -5.76
N HIS A 210 23.08 3.76 -5.85
CA HIS A 210 24.07 4.03 -6.90
C HIS A 210 25.50 4.14 -6.37
N LEU A 211 25.72 4.08 -5.03
CA LEU A 211 27.05 4.16 -4.45
C LEU A 211 27.69 2.77 -4.33
N PRO A 212 28.92 2.57 -4.86
CA PRO A 212 29.67 1.30 -4.73
C PRO A 212 30.11 1.01 -3.28
N PHE A 213 29.87 1.93 -2.35
CA PHE A 213 30.20 1.78 -0.91
C PHE A 213 29.45 0.63 -0.23
N ILE A 214 28.31 0.20 -0.80
CA ILE A 214 27.47 -0.87 -0.24
C ILE A 214 28.09 -2.26 -0.46
N ASP A 215 28.99 -2.42 -1.43
CA ASP A 215 29.66 -3.70 -1.70
C ASP A 215 30.50 -4.18 -0.49
N ASN A 216 30.95 -3.26 0.37
CA ASN A 216 31.76 -3.57 1.56
C ASN A 216 30.95 -3.86 2.84
N ILE A 217 29.62 -3.71 2.82
CA ILE A 217 28.79 -3.98 3.99
C ILE A 217 28.51 -5.49 4.09
N LYS A 218 29.22 -6.17 4.99
CA LYS A 218 29.12 -7.64 5.22
C LYS A 218 27.77 -8.15 5.70
N HIS A 219 26.75 -7.32 5.87
CA HIS A 219 25.45 -7.73 6.37
C HIS A 219 24.46 -8.06 5.24
N ALA A 220 23.92 -9.27 5.20
CA ALA A 220 22.98 -9.77 4.20
C ALA A 220 21.75 -8.87 3.95
N LYS A 221 21.39 -7.99 4.92
CA LYS A 221 20.30 -7.02 4.78
C LYS A 221 20.66 -5.80 3.95
N ALA A 222 21.90 -5.33 4.02
CA ALA A 222 22.37 -4.21 3.24
C ALA A 222 22.51 -4.56 1.75
N ARG A 223 22.77 -5.83 1.44
CA ARG A 223 22.84 -6.35 0.05
C ARG A 223 21.53 -6.23 -0.73
N ARG A 224 20.36 -6.11 -0.05
CA ARG A 224 19.07 -5.83 -0.70
C ARG A 224 19.00 -4.43 -1.31
N PHE A 225 19.87 -3.53 -0.90
CA PHE A 225 19.99 -2.17 -1.44
C PHE A 225 20.91 -2.10 -2.66
N ASP A 226 21.70 -3.15 -2.90
CA ASP A 226 22.56 -3.23 -4.07
C ASP A 226 21.77 -3.71 -5.30
N THR A 227 21.38 -2.75 -6.11
CA THR A 227 20.68 -2.98 -7.39
C THR A 227 21.65 -2.99 -8.59
N HIS A 228 22.95 -2.76 -8.36
CA HIS A 228 23.94 -2.66 -9.42
C HIS A 228 24.34 -4.06 -9.89
N ASN A 229 24.15 -4.33 -11.19
CA ASN A 229 24.48 -5.56 -11.87
C ASN A 229 24.02 -6.86 -11.12
N PRO A 230 22.71 -7.04 -10.85
CA PRO A 230 22.20 -8.15 -10.05
C PRO A 230 22.36 -9.51 -10.78
N CYS A 231 22.62 -9.49 -12.08
CA CYS A 231 22.82 -10.69 -12.91
C CYS A 231 24.29 -11.15 -12.97
N SER A 232 25.21 -10.51 -12.24
CA SER A 232 26.58 -11.04 -12.13
C SER A 232 26.57 -12.42 -11.45
N GLU A 233 27.48 -13.31 -11.82
CA GLU A 233 27.48 -14.70 -11.37
C GLU A 233 27.46 -14.84 -9.85
N GLU A 234 28.22 -13.99 -9.14
CA GLU A 234 28.28 -13.97 -7.69
C GLU A 234 26.95 -13.51 -7.06
N LYS A 235 26.38 -12.39 -7.55
CA LYS A 235 25.13 -11.82 -7.03
C LYS A 235 23.93 -12.67 -7.38
N PHE A 236 23.90 -13.26 -8.56
CA PHE A 236 22.83 -14.15 -9.00
C PHE A 236 22.71 -15.40 -8.10
N LYS A 237 23.83 -15.98 -7.69
CA LYS A 237 23.85 -17.14 -6.78
C LYS A 237 23.41 -16.80 -5.34
N THR A 238 23.31 -15.52 -4.98
CA THR A 238 23.05 -15.08 -3.62
C THR A 238 21.78 -14.24 -3.52
N TYR A 239 21.88 -12.92 -3.57
CA TYR A 239 20.78 -11.99 -3.32
C TYR A 239 20.23 -11.31 -4.57
N GLY A 240 20.96 -11.34 -5.69
CA GLY A 240 20.56 -10.73 -6.95
C GLY A 240 19.57 -11.57 -7.78
N ASN A 241 19.35 -12.83 -7.41
CA ASN A 241 18.53 -13.78 -8.16
C ASN A 241 17.14 -13.23 -8.53
N ASN A 242 16.38 -12.79 -7.51
CA ASN A 242 15.02 -12.32 -7.74
C ASN A 242 14.98 -11.05 -8.61
N LEU A 243 15.92 -10.12 -8.39
CA LEU A 243 15.98 -8.88 -9.17
C LEU A 243 16.43 -9.15 -10.60
N CYS A 244 17.42 -10.03 -10.81
CA CYS A 244 17.84 -10.45 -12.15
C CYS A 244 16.69 -11.14 -12.91
N ASN A 245 15.99 -12.08 -12.27
CA ASN A 245 14.84 -12.75 -12.88
C ASN A 245 13.69 -11.78 -13.18
N SER A 246 13.52 -10.70 -12.41
CA SER A 246 12.56 -9.67 -12.73
C SER A 246 12.95 -8.88 -13.99
N TYR A 247 14.24 -8.61 -14.20
CA TYR A 247 14.74 -7.98 -15.44
C TYR A 247 14.55 -8.89 -16.65
N ILE A 248 14.82 -10.19 -16.47
CA ILE A 248 14.57 -11.19 -17.52
C ILE A 248 13.09 -11.25 -17.87
N ALA A 249 12.18 -11.25 -16.87
CA ALA A 249 10.74 -11.22 -17.10
C ALA A 249 10.31 -9.99 -17.91
N ILE A 250 10.75 -8.79 -17.50
CA ILE A 250 10.43 -7.53 -18.18
C ILE A 250 10.96 -7.55 -19.63
N ASN A 251 12.18 -7.99 -19.83
CA ASN A 251 12.78 -8.10 -21.16
C ASN A 251 12.04 -9.10 -22.06
N ASN A 252 11.67 -10.24 -21.51
CA ASN A 252 10.91 -11.28 -22.21
C ASN A 252 9.53 -10.80 -22.68
N GLY A 253 8.91 -9.88 -21.93
CA GLY A 253 7.61 -9.32 -22.27
C GLY A 253 7.61 -8.48 -23.55
N GLY A 254 8.68 -7.78 -23.86
CA GLY A 254 8.76 -6.90 -25.02
C GLY A 254 7.57 -5.92 -25.08
N LEU A 255 7.09 -5.59 -26.28
CA LEU A 255 5.97 -4.65 -26.44
C LEU A 255 4.62 -5.30 -26.15
N LYS A 256 4.35 -6.50 -26.64
CA LYS A 256 3.01 -7.15 -26.64
C LYS A 256 2.85 -8.23 -25.58
N GLY A 257 3.92 -8.64 -24.90
CA GLY A 257 3.91 -9.74 -23.96
C GLY A 257 3.94 -11.11 -24.62
N ARG A 258 4.16 -12.13 -23.79
CA ARG A 258 4.12 -13.54 -24.20
C ARG A 258 2.71 -14.13 -24.27
N GLY A 259 1.73 -13.40 -23.73
CA GLY A 259 0.33 -13.83 -23.57
C GLY A 259 0.02 -14.25 -22.13
N LEU A 260 -1.23 -14.11 -21.75
CA LEU A 260 -1.73 -14.49 -20.42
C LEU A 260 -1.39 -15.95 -20.09
N ASN A 261 -0.95 -16.18 -18.87
CA ASN A 261 -0.53 -17.46 -18.34
C ASN A 261 0.71 -18.08 -19.03
N LYS A 262 1.45 -17.32 -19.87
CA LYS A 262 2.64 -17.79 -20.60
C LYS A 262 3.97 -17.22 -20.07
N SER A 263 3.97 -16.62 -18.85
CA SER A 263 5.21 -16.23 -18.19
C SER A 263 6.09 -17.47 -17.94
N THR A 264 7.38 -17.34 -18.23
CA THR A 264 8.40 -18.36 -17.91
C THR A 264 8.97 -18.17 -16.52
N GLN A 265 9.05 -16.94 -16.05
CA GLN A 265 9.65 -16.63 -14.75
C GLN A 265 8.80 -17.09 -13.56
N LYS A 266 7.49 -17.32 -13.73
CA LYS A 266 6.63 -17.90 -12.70
C LYS A 266 6.93 -19.38 -12.37
N TYR A 267 7.69 -20.09 -13.21
CA TYR A 267 8.11 -21.48 -12.98
C TYR A 267 9.24 -21.57 -11.94
N LEU A 268 9.04 -20.97 -10.76
CA LEU A 268 9.93 -20.94 -9.60
C LEU A 268 11.22 -20.13 -9.77
N TYR A 269 11.48 -19.54 -10.94
CA TYR A 269 12.60 -18.61 -11.13
C TYR A 269 12.37 -17.31 -10.33
N LEU A 270 11.10 -16.89 -10.17
CA LEU A 270 10.69 -15.73 -9.38
C LEU A 270 9.71 -16.15 -8.28
N PRO A 271 10.18 -16.67 -7.13
CA PRO A 271 9.32 -17.24 -6.07
C PRO A 271 8.25 -16.31 -5.54
N GLU A 272 8.53 -15.01 -5.46
CA GLU A 272 7.59 -13.97 -4.98
C GLU A 272 6.85 -13.26 -6.15
N GLY A 273 6.71 -13.94 -7.29
CA GLY A 273 6.10 -13.38 -8.50
C GLY A 273 4.63 -12.99 -8.32
N HIS A 274 3.91 -13.59 -7.38
CA HIS A 274 2.51 -13.28 -7.09
C HIS A 274 2.33 -12.23 -5.98
N THR A 275 3.39 -11.84 -5.27
CA THR A 275 3.40 -10.83 -4.21
C THR A 275 4.18 -9.60 -4.64
N ASP A 276 5.45 -9.53 -4.30
CA ASP A 276 6.27 -8.32 -4.44
C ASP A 276 6.71 -8.06 -5.89
N TYR A 277 6.85 -9.12 -6.71
CA TYR A 277 7.31 -9.04 -8.11
C TYR A 277 6.19 -9.19 -9.15
N ILE A 278 4.92 -9.01 -8.76
CA ILE A 278 3.77 -9.19 -9.65
C ILE A 278 3.86 -8.32 -10.91
N PHE A 279 4.42 -7.10 -10.80
CA PHE A 279 4.60 -6.20 -11.93
C PHE A 279 5.49 -6.80 -13.02
N ALA A 280 6.57 -7.52 -12.67
CA ALA A 280 7.43 -8.19 -13.62
C ALA A 280 6.66 -9.28 -14.40
N ILE A 281 5.82 -10.06 -13.71
CA ILE A 281 4.96 -11.08 -14.35
C ILE A 281 3.91 -10.42 -15.25
N ILE A 282 3.29 -9.31 -14.81
CA ILE A 282 2.34 -8.54 -15.65
C ILE A 282 3.00 -8.09 -16.95
N VAL A 283 4.21 -7.54 -16.87
CA VAL A 283 4.93 -7.08 -18.06
C VAL A 283 5.41 -8.28 -18.92
N GLU A 284 5.81 -9.39 -18.34
CA GLU A 284 6.16 -10.59 -19.11
C GLU A 284 4.96 -11.14 -19.89
N GLU A 285 3.77 -11.17 -19.29
CA GLU A 285 2.57 -11.73 -19.92
C GLU A 285 1.86 -10.74 -20.86
N LEU A 286 1.75 -9.47 -20.49
CA LEU A 286 0.99 -8.45 -21.22
C LEU A 286 1.86 -7.44 -21.98
N GLY A 287 3.18 -7.53 -21.84
CA GLY A 287 4.13 -6.65 -22.48
C GLY A 287 4.20 -5.25 -21.87
N PHE A 288 5.01 -4.39 -22.47
CA PHE A 288 5.10 -2.98 -22.13
C PHE A 288 3.73 -2.28 -22.20
N LEU A 289 2.91 -2.61 -23.20
CA LEU A 289 1.57 -2.04 -23.35
C LEU A 289 0.65 -2.40 -22.17
N GLY A 290 0.74 -3.60 -21.64
CA GLY A 290 0.01 -4.01 -20.43
C GLY A 290 0.47 -3.23 -19.18
N GLY A 291 1.78 -3.08 -19.00
CA GLY A 291 2.36 -2.24 -17.95
C GLY A 291 1.94 -0.78 -18.06
N LEU A 292 1.98 -0.21 -19.25
CA LEU A 292 1.52 1.15 -19.54
C LEU A 292 0.02 1.32 -19.25
N GLY A 293 -0.81 0.37 -19.68
CA GLY A 293 -2.25 0.36 -19.37
C GLY A 293 -2.53 0.37 -17.87
N LEU A 294 -1.75 -0.39 -17.10
CA LEU A 294 -1.83 -0.37 -15.64
C LEU A 294 -1.47 1.00 -15.06
N PHE A 295 -0.41 1.66 -15.55
CA PHE A 295 -0.05 3.02 -15.13
C PHE A 295 -1.12 4.05 -15.49
N VAL A 296 -1.77 3.92 -16.63
CA VAL A 296 -2.90 4.78 -17.02
C VAL A 296 -4.07 4.62 -16.04
N LEU A 297 -4.41 3.39 -15.64
CA LEU A 297 -5.45 3.13 -14.63
C LEU A 297 -5.10 3.72 -13.26
N TYR A 298 -3.84 3.56 -12.81
CA TYR A 298 -3.38 4.21 -11.57
C TYR A 298 -3.43 5.73 -11.67
N SER A 299 -3.02 6.30 -12.80
CA SER A 299 -3.09 7.76 -13.02
C SER A 299 -4.52 8.27 -12.93
N PHE A 300 -5.48 7.57 -13.51
CA PHE A 300 -6.90 7.91 -13.40
C PHE A 300 -7.39 7.86 -11.96
N LEU A 301 -7.02 6.84 -11.18
CA LEU A 301 -7.35 6.75 -9.76
C LEU A 301 -6.78 7.93 -8.98
N LEU A 302 -5.48 8.22 -9.14
CA LEU A 302 -4.77 9.27 -8.41
C LEU A 302 -5.30 10.67 -8.76
N LEU A 303 -5.50 10.96 -10.04
CA LEU A 303 -6.08 12.22 -10.49
C LEU A 303 -7.51 12.42 -9.97
N ARG A 304 -8.31 11.33 -9.93
CA ARG A 304 -9.66 11.39 -9.37
C ARG A 304 -9.66 11.68 -7.88
N LEU A 305 -8.72 11.13 -7.10
CA LEU A 305 -8.57 11.45 -5.67
C LEU A 305 -8.27 12.94 -5.45
N ILE A 306 -7.36 13.53 -6.25
CA ILE A 306 -7.06 14.97 -6.20
C ILE A 306 -8.30 15.79 -6.57
N PHE A 307 -9.02 15.39 -7.60
CA PHE A 307 -10.25 16.07 -8.02
C PHE A 307 -11.30 16.07 -6.89
N ILE A 308 -11.52 14.95 -6.23
CA ILE A 308 -12.44 14.85 -5.09
C ILE A 308 -11.96 15.73 -3.93
N ALA A 309 -10.66 15.69 -3.61
CA ALA A 309 -10.08 16.53 -2.57
C ALA A 309 -10.31 18.02 -2.80
N ARG A 310 -10.20 18.48 -4.06
CA ARG A 310 -10.43 19.89 -4.42
C ARG A 310 -11.91 20.28 -4.37
N ASN A 311 -12.81 19.35 -4.68
CA ASN A 311 -14.25 19.63 -4.80
C ASN A 311 -15.04 19.40 -3.49
N THR A 312 -14.42 18.84 -2.45
CA THR A 312 -15.08 18.67 -1.15
C THR A 312 -14.88 19.89 -0.25
N SER A 313 -15.96 20.33 0.40
CA SER A 313 -15.93 21.41 1.40
C SER A 313 -15.43 20.93 2.78
N SER A 314 -15.34 19.62 2.99
CA SER A 314 -14.97 19.06 4.27
C SER A 314 -13.45 18.91 4.39
N SER A 315 -12.82 19.53 5.39
CA SER A 315 -11.41 19.31 5.71
C SER A 315 -11.11 17.84 5.98
N PHE A 316 -12.00 17.11 6.63
CA PHE A 316 -11.89 15.66 6.81
C PHE A 316 -11.80 14.94 5.45
N GLY A 317 -12.74 15.25 4.53
CA GLY A 317 -12.76 14.63 3.21
C GLY A 317 -11.53 14.94 2.36
N LYS A 318 -11.02 16.19 2.41
CA LYS A 318 -9.76 16.57 1.75
C LYS A 318 -8.61 15.70 2.23
N ASN A 319 -8.46 15.57 3.53
CA ASN A 319 -7.35 14.83 4.15
C ASN A 319 -7.43 13.32 3.92
N ILE A 320 -8.63 12.72 3.88
CA ILE A 320 -8.81 11.31 3.47
C ILE A 320 -8.29 11.11 2.04
N CYS A 321 -8.68 11.98 1.10
CA CYS A 321 -8.25 11.86 -0.29
C CYS A 321 -6.75 12.11 -0.46
N TYR A 322 -6.15 13.05 0.26
CA TYR A 322 -4.71 13.29 0.24
C TYR A 322 -3.94 12.13 0.88
N GLY A 323 -4.42 11.57 2.00
CA GLY A 323 -3.83 10.38 2.61
C GLY A 323 -3.89 9.16 1.69
N ALA A 324 -5.03 8.95 1.00
CA ALA A 324 -5.18 7.88 0.02
C ALA A 324 -4.28 8.10 -1.21
N PHE A 325 -4.18 9.33 -1.70
CA PHE A 325 -3.32 9.68 -2.82
C PHE A 325 -1.85 9.33 -2.53
N ILE A 326 -1.30 9.80 -1.40
CA ILE A 326 0.09 9.51 -1.05
C ILE A 326 0.30 8.02 -0.75
N TYR A 327 -0.66 7.35 -0.10
CA TYR A 327 -0.62 5.92 0.16
C TYR A 327 -0.44 5.12 -1.14
N PHE A 328 -1.30 5.33 -2.14
CA PHE A 328 -1.19 4.63 -3.41
C PHE A 328 0.07 5.02 -4.18
N THR A 329 0.39 6.32 -4.23
CA THR A 329 1.57 6.82 -4.97
C THR A 329 2.86 6.19 -4.47
N VAL A 330 3.08 6.19 -3.14
CA VAL A 330 4.32 5.65 -2.57
C VAL A 330 4.41 4.14 -2.74
N HIS A 331 3.31 3.40 -2.59
CA HIS A 331 3.29 1.95 -2.86
C HIS A 331 3.67 1.64 -4.31
N ILE A 332 3.10 2.35 -5.29
CA ILE A 332 3.40 2.17 -6.71
C ILE A 332 4.87 2.48 -7.00
N ILE A 333 5.37 3.61 -6.52
CA ILE A 333 6.76 4.04 -6.75
C ILE A 333 7.75 3.06 -6.12
N LEU A 334 7.53 2.64 -4.88
CA LEU A 334 8.45 1.73 -4.18
C LEU A 334 8.44 0.33 -4.80
N ASN A 335 7.27 -0.20 -5.19
CA ASN A 335 7.21 -1.51 -5.83
C ASN A 335 7.86 -1.49 -7.21
N VAL A 336 7.38 -0.64 -8.10
CA VAL A 336 7.90 -0.59 -9.48
C VAL A 336 9.36 -0.14 -9.51
N GLY A 337 9.71 0.89 -8.73
CA GLY A 337 11.10 1.36 -8.63
C GLY A 337 12.05 0.29 -8.09
N GLY A 338 11.60 -0.54 -7.13
CA GLY A 338 12.36 -1.69 -6.63
C GLY A 338 12.55 -2.78 -7.68
N ILE A 339 11.49 -3.16 -8.40
CA ILE A 339 11.51 -4.20 -9.44
C ILE A 339 12.39 -3.78 -10.63
N THR A 340 12.40 -2.50 -10.98
CA THR A 340 13.19 -1.95 -12.08
C THR A 340 14.61 -1.52 -11.66
N GLY A 341 14.96 -1.64 -10.38
CA GLY A 341 16.29 -1.31 -9.86
C GLY A 341 16.56 0.19 -9.65
N PHE A 342 15.58 1.07 -9.89
CA PHE A 342 15.72 2.49 -9.59
C PHE A 342 15.73 2.79 -8.09
N LEU A 343 15.07 1.93 -7.30
CA LEU A 343 15.01 2.02 -5.84
C LEU A 343 15.40 0.67 -5.22
N PRO A 344 15.80 0.67 -3.94
CA PRO A 344 16.07 -0.59 -3.25
C PRO A 344 14.79 -1.44 -3.16
N MET A 345 14.95 -2.75 -3.30
CA MET A 345 13.84 -3.69 -3.18
C MET A 345 13.38 -3.80 -1.73
N THR A 346 12.23 -3.25 -1.43
CA THR A 346 11.68 -3.15 -0.06
C THR A 346 10.64 -4.21 0.27
N GLY A 347 10.21 -5.04 -0.69
CA GLY A 347 9.16 -6.03 -0.49
C GLY A 347 7.77 -5.42 -0.27
N VAL A 348 7.54 -4.23 -0.78
CA VAL A 348 6.25 -3.53 -0.70
C VAL A 348 5.34 -4.03 -1.82
N PRO A 349 4.09 -4.46 -1.52
CA PRO A 349 3.19 -4.95 -2.54
C PRO A 349 2.61 -3.83 -3.42
N LEU A 350 2.29 -4.17 -4.68
CA LEU A 350 1.66 -3.27 -5.66
C LEU A 350 0.14 -3.19 -5.42
N PRO A 351 -0.44 -1.99 -5.20
CA PRO A 351 -1.85 -1.83 -4.91
C PRO A 351 -2.78 -2.51 -5.93
N PHE A 352 -3.78 -3.23 -5.45
CA PHE A 352 -4.77 -4.01 -6.22
C PHE A 352 -4.22 -5.24 -6.96
N MET A 353 -2.93 -5.25 -7.33
CA MET A 353 -2.33 -6.30 -8.15
C MET A 353 -1.71 -7.42 -7.33
N SER A 354 -0.99 -7.09 -6.25
CA SER A 354 -0.30 -8.08 -5.42
C SER A 354 -1.24 -8.93 -4.58
N TYR A 355 -0.88 -10.20 -4.41
CA TYR A 355 -1.50 -11.06 -3.42
C TYR A 355 -1.14 -10.60 -2.01
N GLY A 356 -2.17 -10.46 -1.15
CA GLY A 356 -1.97 -10.12 0.26
C GLY A 356 -3.28 -9.86 0.98
N GLY A 357 -3.68 -10.76 1.90
CA GLY A 357 -4.96 -10.66 2.59
C GLY A 357 -5.15 -9.36 3.35
N SER A 358 -4.22 -9.02 4.26
CA SER A 358 -4.25 -7.78 5.04
C SER A 358 -4.18 -6.54 4.15
N PHE A 359 -3.33 -6.60 3.13
CA PHE A 359 -3.09 -5.50 2.21
C PHE A 359 -4.34 -5.17 1.39
N ILE A 360 -4.97 -6.16 0.74
CA ILE A 360 -6.15 -5.92 -0.10
C ILE A 360 -7.35 -5.51 0.74
N LEU A 361 -7.51 -6.08 1.95
CA LEU A 361 -8.58 -5.71 2.87
C LEU A 361 -8.44 -4.25 3.28
N SER A 362 -7.22 -3.79 3.61
CA SER A 362 -6.94 -2.40 3.97
C SER A 362 -7.22 -1.43 2.80
N ILE A 363 -6.83 -1.79 1.57
CA ILE A 363 -7.12 -1.02 0.37
C ILE A 363 -8.62 -0.85 0.15
N VAL A 364 -9.38 -1.93 0.23
CA VAL A 364 -10.84 -1.89 0.00
C VAL A 364 -11.53 -1.10 1.12
N ALA A 365 -11.06 -1.21 2.38
CA ALA A 365 -11.54 -0.38 3.48
C ALA A 365 -11.26 1.13 3.24
N LEU A 366 -10.07 1.48 2.73
CA LEU A 366 -9.74 2.86 2.35
C LEU A 366 -10.64 3.38 1.23
N LEU A 367 -10.95 2.56 0.21
CA LEU A 367 -11.93 2.92 -0.82
C LEU A 367 -13.31 3.22 -0.20
N GLY A 368 -13.71 2.49 0.83
CA GLY A 368 -14.93 2.76 1.59
C GLY A 368 -14.95 4.16 2.20
N LEU A 369 -13.85 4.60 2.81
CA LEU A 369 -13.71 5.95 3.35
C LEU A 369 -13.74 7.02 2.24
N ILE A 370 -13.11 6.78 1.09
CA ILE A 370 -13.14 7.69 -0.07
C ILE A 370 -14.57 7.83 -0.60
N HIS A 371 -15.29 6.72 -0.76
CA HIS A 371 -16.69 6.75 -1.19
C HIS A 371 -17.58 7.47 -0.17
N ARG A 372 -17.31 7.32 1.13
CA ARG A 372 -18.01 8.09 2.18
C ARG A 372 -17.83 9.60 1.97
N VAL A 373 -16.62 10.06 1.65
CA VAL A 373 -16.35 11.48 1.37
C VAL A 373 -17.18 11.96 0.18
N THR A 374 -17.26 11.18 -0.89
CA THR A 374 -18.04 11.56 -2.09
C THR A 374 -19.54 11.60 -1.82
N ILE A 375 -20.06 10.66 -1.03
CA ILE A 375 -21.46 10.63 -0.61
C ILE A 375 -21.80 11.88 0.22
N ASP A 376 -20.98 12.18 1.24
CA ASP A 376 -21.22 13.32 2.13
C ASP A 376 -21.11 14.67 1.37
N THR A 377 -20.22 14.77 0.40
CA THR A 377 -20.06 15.94 -0.48
C THR A 377 -21.30 16.14 -1.36
N LYS A 378 -21.82 15.08 -2.00
CA LYS A 378 -23.01 15.14 -2.85
C LYS A 378 -24.29 15.41 -2.04
N ILE A 379 -24.38 14.93 -0.78
CA ILE A 379 -25.52 15.21 0.09
C ILE A 379 -25.57 16.68 0.46
N LYS A 380 -24.43 17.30 0.77
CA LYS A 380 -24.36 18.73 1.14
C LYS A 380 -24.70 19.68 -0.02
N LYS A 381 -24.50 19.26 -1.27
CA LYS A 381 -24.84 20.05 -2.47
C LYS A 381 -26.32 20.01 -2.85
N LEU A 382 -27.13 19.16 -2.21
CA LEU A 382 -28.56 19.10 -2.45
C LEU A 382 -29.25 20.26 -1.71
N PRO A 383 -30.26 20.94 -2.33
CA PRO A 383 -31.06 21.92 -1.64
C PRO A 383 -31.74 21.29 -0.43
N PRO A 384 -31.96 22.07 0.67
CA PRO A 384 -32.67 21.58 1.82
C PRO A 384 -34.04 21.05 1.39
N ARG A 385 -34.35 19.80 1.75
CA ARG A 385 -35.69 19.25 1.51
C ARG A 385 -36.69 20.16 2.20
N LYS A 386 -37.57 20.80 1.42
CA LYS A 386 -38.80 21.39 1.98
C LYS A 386 -39.48 20.27 2.77
N ARG A 387 -39.60 20.44 4.08
CA ARG A 387 -40.37 19.59 4.97
C ARG A 387 -41.85 19.77 4.70
#